data_7eb7544001233e02c8d30c4048afc7c8
#
_entry.id   7eb7544001233e02c8d30c4048afc7c8
#
_cell.length_a   1.000
_cell.length_b   1.000
_cell.length_c   1.000
_cell.angle_alpha   90.00
_cell.angle_beta   90.00
_cell.angle_gamma   90.00
#
_symmetry.space_group_name_H-M   'P 1'
#
loop_
_entity.id
_entity.type
_entity.pdbx_description
1 polymer ?
#
loop_
_entity_poly.entity_id
_entity_poly.type
_entity_poly.pdbx_seq_one_letter_code
_entity_poly.pdbx_strand_id
1 'polypeptide(L)'
;MPAHRPVNLALIGAGRIGSFHAESVARRLVDANLLAVADPAPGAAEKLAAALDAPEAYTSVSELLANPAIDGVIIATPARFHSSVVVEAAQAGKAAFCEKPMALTLEEADQAISATKSAKVPLQVGFNRRWDQSFFEGRAAIDAGKIGSVQLLRSLTRDPGPYGGNPEKTPLWTIFYETLIHDFDTLLWLNPTAKPVEVTAIADALVRPDFADKGFHDTAVVTIRFDNGSIAVAEANFCAMYGYDIRGEVFGSGGMVMMGDVRRSSMTLYDKNGVSNDTCRRDTDHFVHGYTAQLASFAEAIRTGTVTGPTGEDARNALAVALACVTSVTECRTIQLSGL
;
A
#
# COMPACT_ATOMS: atom_id res chain seq x y z
N MET A 1 7.12 -31.79 10.56
CA MET A 1 6.73 -30.69 11.45
C MET A 1 5.30 -30.94 11.88
N PRO A 2 4.85 -30.71 13.12
CA PRO A 2 3.44 -30.82 13.46
C PRO A 2 2.65 -29.86 12.56
N ALA A 3 1.55 -30.35 11.98
CA ALA A 3 0.67 -29.57 11.15
C ALA A 3 0.07 -28.43 12.02
N HIS A 4 0.48 -27.21 11.76
CA HIS A 4 -0.14 -26.05 12.40
C HIS A 4 -1.56 -25.86 11.87
N ARG A 5 -2.50 -25.51 12.75
CA ARG A 5 -3.85 -25.10 12.35
C ARG A 5 -3.75 -23.90 11.40
N PRO A 6 -4.47 -23.89 10.27
CA PRO A 6 -4.59 -22.69 9.45
C PRO A 6 -5.10 -21.50 10.25
N VAL A 7 -4.63 -20.29 9.93
CA VAL A 7 -5.08 -19.04 10.55
C VAL A 7 -6.46 -18.68 10.00
N ASN A 8 -7.42 -18.38 10.88
CA ASN A 8 -8.74 -17.93 10.48
C ASN A 8 -8.76 -16.41 10.33
N LEU A 9 -8.86 -15.95 9.11
CA LEU A 9 -8.94 -14.53 8.77
C LEU A 9 -10.38 -14.12 8.43
N ALA A 10 -10.72 -12.89 8.76
CA ALA A 10 -11.97 -12.28 8.34
C ALA A 10 -11.71 -10.99 7.55
N LEU A 11 -12.55 -10.72 6.55
CA LEU A 11 -12.52 -9.49 5.78
C LEU A 11 -13.49 -8.47 6.37
N ILE A 12 -13.06 -7.20 6.48
CA ILE A 12 -13.89 -6.04 6.79
C ILE A 12 -13.84 -5.07 5.61
N GLY A 13 -14.96 -4.96 4.87
CA GLY A 13 -15.08 -4.17 3.63
C GLY A 13 -15.05 -5.03 2.37
N ALA A 14 -16.21 -5.30 1.77
CA ALA A 14 -16.39 -6.13 0.57
C ALA A 14 -16.29 -5.34 -0.75
N GLY A 15 -15.53 -4.22 -0.76
CA GLY A 15 -15.25 -3.43 -1.96
C GLY A 15 -14.27 -4.11 -2.91
N ARG A 16 -13.82 -3.39 -3.95
CA ARG A 16 -12.92 -3.92 -5.00
C ARG A 16 -11.67 -4.59 -4.44
N ILE A 17 -10.92 -3.89 -3.59
CA ILE A 17 -9.67 -4.43 -3.04
C ILE A 17 -9.92 -5.48 -1.96
N GLY A 18 -10.95 -5.28 -1.13
CA GLY A 18 -11.34 -6.27 -0.13
C GLY A 18 -11.75 -7.60 -0.76
N SER A 19 -12.56 -7.57 -1.82
CA SER A 19 -12.93 -8.79 -2.57
C SER A 19 -11.71 -9.52 -3.14
N PHE A 20 -10.71 -8.77 -3.63
CA PHE A 20 -9.48 -9.36 -4.13
C PHE A 20 -8.64 -10.00 -3.00
N HIS A 21 -8.57 -9.36 -1.83
CA HIS A 21 -7.92 -9.94 -0.65
C HIS A 21 -8.64 -11.20 -0.16
N ALA A 22 -9.97 -11.15 -0.05
CA ALA A 22 -10.77 -12.30 0.35
C ALA A 22 -10.56 -13.49 -0.61
N GLU A 23 -10.56 -13.23 -1.93
CA GLU A 23 -10.24 -14.25 -2.94
C GLU A 23 -8.81 -14.79 -2.78
N SER A 24 -7.84 -13.92 -2.47
CA SER A 24 -6.45 -14.34 -2.24
C SER A 24 -6.35 -15.28 -1.04
N VAL A 25 -7.03 -14.97 0.07
CA VAL A 25 -7.10 -15.86 1.24
C VAL A 25 -7.78 -17.16 0.89
N ALA A 26 -8.97 -17.11 0.28
CA ALA A 26 -9.78 -18.31 0.04
C ALA A 26 -9.20 -19.26 -1.03
N ARG A 27 -8.46 -18.73 -2.02
CA ARG A 27 -8.06 -19.51 -3.21
C ARG A 27 -6.55 -19.66 -3.41
N ARG A 28 -5.72 -18.83 -2.73
CA ARG A 28 -4.27 -18.76 -2.98
C ARG A 28 -3.42 -19.06 -1.74
N LEU A 29 -3.97 -18.92 -0.53
CA LEU A 29 -3.26 -19.24 0.71
C LEU A 29 -3.57 -20.67 1.16
N VAL A 30 -2.52 -21.40 1.55
CA VAL A 30 -2.65 -22.78 2.06
C VAL A 30 -2.83 -22.78 3.58
N ASP A 31 -2.19 -21.81 4.26
CA ASP A 31 -2.10 -21.76 5.72
C ASP A 31 -3.07 -20.75 6.37
N ALA A 32 -4.06 -20.29 5.61
CA ALA A 32 -5.10 -19.39 6.12
C ALA A 32 -6.47 -19.74 5.52
N ASN A 33 -7.52 -19.55 6.30
CA ASN A 33 -8.92 -19.71 5.89
C ASN A 33 -9.61 -18.37 5.92
N LEU A 34 -10.47 -18.09 4.92
CA LEU A 34 -11.44 -16.99 5.00
C LEU A 34 -12.65 -17.49 5.79
N LEU A 35 -12.74 -17.09 7.07
CA LEU A 35 -13.82 -17.53 7.96
C LEU A 35 -15.06 -16.66 7.81
N ALA A 36 -14.89 -15.35 7.65
CA ALA A 36 -15.99 -14.40 7.66
C ALA A 36 -15.75 -13.19 6.75
N VAL A 37 -16.84 -12.56 6.33
CA VAL A 37 -16.86 -11.27 5.62
C VAL A 37 -17.80 -10.32 6.34
N ALA A 38 -17.39 -9.07 6.56
CA ALA A 38 -18.26 -7.99 7.06
C ALA A 38 -18.32 -6.82 6.08
N ASP A 39 -19.54 -6.32 5.83
CA ASP A 39 -19.76 -5.08 5.09
C ASP A 39 -21.13 -4.50 5.50
N PRO A 40 -21.24 -3.18 5.80
CA PRO A 40 -22.50 -2.58 6.21
C PRO A 40 -23.52 -2.45 5.05
N ALA A 41 -23.09 -2.58 3.79
CA ALA A 41 -23.98 -2.52 2.65
C ALA A 41 -24.83 -3.81 2.58
N PRO A 42 -26.17 -3.70 2.49
CA PRO A 42 -27.06 -4.86 2.47
C PRO A 42 -26.70 -5.86 1.38
N GLY A 43 -26.53 -7.13 1.75
CA GLY A 43 -26.22 -8.24 0.85
C GLY A 43 -24.78 -8.30 0.33
N ALA A 44 -23.91 -7.32 0.62
CA ALA A 44 -22.54 -7.30 0.11
C ALA A 44 -21.66 -8.38 0.77
N ALA A 45 -21.73 -8.51 2.09
CA ALA A 45 -21.00 -9.51 2.83
C ALA A 45 -21.46 -10.92 2.47
N GLU A 46 -22.76 -11.17 2.45
CA GLU A 46 -23.37 -12.47 2.14
C GLU A 46 -23.03 -12.92 0.71
N LYS A 47 -23.10 -12.00 -0.25
CA LYS A 47 -22.75 -12.27 -1.65
C LYS A 47 -21.29 -12.69 -1.81
N LEU A 48 -20.37 -11.96 -1.16
CA LEU A 48 -18.95 -12.27 -1.25
C LEU A 48 -18.60 -13.54 -0.50
N ALA A 49 -19.14 -13.73 0.71
CA ALA A 49 -18.98 -14.95 1.50
C ALA A 49 -19.43 -16.19 0.72
N ALA A 50 -20.62 -16.17 0.13
CA ALA A 50 -21.14 -17.25 -0.68
C ALA A 50 -20.28 -17.54 -1.93
N ALA A 51 -19.73 -16.51 -2.59
CA ALA A 51 -18.87 -16.67 -3.76
C ALA A 51 -17.52 -17.32 -3.45
N LEU A 52 -17.06 -17.18 -2.20
CA LEU A 52 -15.76 -17.65 -1.73
C LEU A 52 -15.83 -18.83 -0.75
N ASP A 53 -17.02 -19.39 -0.54
CA ASP A 53 -17.28 -20.47 0.42
C ASP A 53 -16.90 -20.10 1.87
N ALA A 54 -16.94 -18.81 2.22
CA ALA A 54 -16.75 -18.35 3.58
C ALA A 54 -18.02 -18.66 4.41
N PRO A 55 -17.89 -19.31 5.60
CA PRO A 55 -19.06 -19.78 6.34
C PRO A 55 -19.91 -18.69 6.98
N GLU A 56 -19.36 -17.49 7.17
CA GLU A 56 -20.01 -16.45 7.97
C GLU A 56 -20.02 -15.09 7.25
N ALA A 57 -21.12 -14.35 7.41
CA ALA A 57 -21.27 -13.00 6.88
C ALA A 57 -21.89 -12.10 7.96
N TYR A 58 -21.41 -10.86 8.07
CA TYR A 58 -21.82 -9.89 9.05
C TYR A 58 -22.13 -8.54 8.42
N THR A 59 -23.08 -7.78 8.98
CA THR A 59 -23.31 -6.37 8.64
C THR A 59 -22.63 -5.42 9.63
N SER A 60 -22.15 -5.94 10.75
CA SER A 60 -21.53 -5.20 11.86
C SER A 60 -20.09 -5.66 12.09
N VAL A 61 -19.17 -4.71 12.14
CA VAL A 61 -17.76 -4.94 12.49
C VAL A 61 -17.63 -5.48 13.92
N SER A 62 -18.39 -4.92 14.87
CA SER A 62 -18.33 -5.35 16.28
C SER A 62 -18.82 -6.78 16.47
N GLU A 63 -19.84 -7.23 15.75
CA GLU A 63 -20.31 -8.62 15.78
C GLU A 63 -19.26 -9.58 15.21
N LEU A 64 -18.62 -9.23 14.10
CA LEU A 64 -17.52 -10.01 13.53
C LEU A 64 -16.36 -10.11 14.53
N LEU A 65 -15.94 -8.99 15.13
CA LEU A 65 -14.83 -8.96 16.09
C LEU A 65 -15.11 -9.75 17.39
N ALA A 66 -16.37 -9.90 17.77
CA ALA A 66 -16.77 -10.71 18.91
C ALA A 66 -16.63 -12.22 18.68
N ASN A 67 -16.45 -12.67 17.44
CA ASN A 67 -16.29 -14.09 17.12
C ASN A 67 -14.90 -14.60 17.59
N PRO A 68 -14.84 -15.54 18.56
CA PRO A 68 -13.58 -16.03 19.11
C PRO A 68 -12.79 -16.90 18.12
N ALA A 69 -13.42 -17.42 17.08
CA ALA A 69 -12.76 -18.27 16.08
C ALA A 69 -11.89 -17.48 15.07
N ILE A 70 -12.03 -16.15 15.01
CA ILE A 70 -11.24 -15.27 14.16
C ILE A 70 -9.90 -14.97 14.84
N ASP A 71 -8.80 -15.22 14.16
CA ASP A 71 -7.44 -14.93 14.64
C ASP A 71 -6.98 -13.50 14.23
N GLY A 72 -7.39 -13.04 13.04
CA GLY A 72 -7.05 -11.71 12.54
C GLY A 72 -8.02 -11.20 11.49
N VAL A 73 -7.95 -9.91 11.24
CA VAL A 73 -8.84 -9.22 10.29
C VAL A 73 -8.04 -8.52 9.19
N ILE A 74 -8.61 -8.51 7.98
CA ILE A 74 -8.16 -7.73 6.83
C ILE A 74 -9.11 -6.54 6.69
N ILE A 75 -8.58 -5.34 6.90
CA ILE A 75 -9.34 -4.08 6.89
C ILE A 75 -9.16 -3.43 5.53
N ALA A 76 -10.22 -3.42 4.72
CA ALA A 76 -10.27 -2.86 3.37
C ALA A 76 -11.52 -1.96 3.18
N THR A 77 -11.90 -1.26 4.24
CA THR A 77 -12.94 -0.24 4.26
C THR A 77 -12.50 1.04 3.53
N PRO A 78 -13.33 2.08 3.38
CA PRO A 78 -12.83 3.41 3.01
C PRO A 78 -11.81 3.94 4.04
N ALA A 79 -10.75 4.60 3.57
CA ALA A 79 -9.58 5.01 4.36
C ALA A 79 -9.92 5.75 5.68
N ARG A 80 -10.97 6.57 5.69
CA ARG A 80 -11.43 7.30 6.88
C ARG A 80 -11.84 6.41 8.07
N PHE A 81 -12.02 5.12 7.84
CA PHE A 81 -12.39 4.15 8.89
C PHE A 81 -11.25 3.23 9.29
N HIS A 82 -10.12 3.24 8.57
CA HIS A 82 -9.02 2.30 8.78
C HIS A 82 -8.52 2.33 10.22
N SER A 83 -8.11 3.49 10.70
CA SER A 83 -7.55 3.65 12.05
C SER A 83 -8.53 3.21 13.15
N SER A 84 -9.80 3.63 13.08
CA SER A 84 -10.81 3.25 14.09
C SER A 84 -11.05 1.73 14.11
N VAL A 85 -11.12 1.09 12.93
CA VAL A 85 -11.31 -0.37 12.85
C VAL A 85 -10.06 -1.13 13.35
N VAL A 86 -8.84 -0.62 13.10
CA VAL A 86 -7.61 -1.17 13.70
C VAL A 86 -7.67 -1.13 15.23
N VAL A 87 -8.12 0.01 15.80
CA VAL A 87 -8.28 0.15 17.27
C VAL A 87 -9.31 -0.83 17.80
N GLU A 88 -10.48 -0.97 17.16
CA GLU A 88 -11.52 -1.93 17.54
C GLU A 88 -11.01 -3.38 17.47
N ALA A 89 -10.29 -3.75 16.41
CA ALA A 89 -9.68 -5.07 16.26
C ALA A 89 -8.67 -5.35 17.38
N ALA A 90 -7.80 -4.39 17.69
CA ALA A 90 -6.84 -4.51 18.79
C ALA A 90 -7.52 -4.69 20.14
N GLN A 91 -8.58 -3.93 20.45
CA GLN A 91 -9.37 -4.05 21.68
C GLN A 91 -10.05 -5.42 21.79
N ALA A 92 -10.44 -6.01 20.66
CA ALA A 92 -10.98 -7.38 20.61
C ALA A 92 -9.89 -8.46 20.62
N GLY A 93 -8.59 -8.10 20.75
CA GLY A 93 -7.48 -9.04 20.75
C GLY A 93 -7.19 -9.68 19.39
N LYS A 94 -7.63 -9.06 18.30
CA LYS A 94 -7.43 -9.57 16.93
C LYS A 94 -6.23 -8.88 16.26
N ALA A 95 -5.41 -9.67 15.56
CA ALA A 95 -4.40 -9.13 14.67
C ALA A 95 -5.04 -8.34 13.51
N ALA A 96 -4.38 -7.30 13.01
CA ALA A 96 -4.90 -6.46 11.94
C ALA A 96 -3.93 -6.37 10.76
N PHE A 97 -4.41 -6.72 9.58
CA PHE A 97 -3.87 -6.25 8.30
C PHE A 97 -4.74 -5.07 7.86
N CYS A 98 -4.12 -3.91 7.66
CA CYS A 98 -4.83 -2.70 7.26
C CYS A 98 -4.38 -2.23 5.88
N GLU A 99 -5.33 -2.01 4.96
CA GLU A 99 -5.02 -1.33 3.70
C GLU A 99 -4.51 0.10 3.93
N LYS A 100 -3.74 0.55 2.98
CA LYS A 100 -3.23 1.93 3.00
C LYS A 100 -4.31 2.93 2.49
N PRO A 101 -4.25 4.20 2.90
CA PRO A 101 -3.49 4.71 4.05
C PRO A 101 -4.08 4.19 5.36
N MET A 102 -3.24 3.83 6.32
CA MET A 102 -3.70 3.32 7.63
C MET A 102 -4.50 4.36 8.42
N ALA A 103 -4.22 5.63 8.19
CA ALA A 103 -4.84 6.78 8.84
C ALA A 103 -4.80 7.99 7.92
N LEU A 104 -5.56 9.03 8.23
CA LEU A 104 -5.55 10.32 7.51
C LEU A 104 -4.83 11.43 8.29
N THR A 105 -4.58 11.24 9.57
CA THR A 105 -3.78 12.13 10.43
C THR A 105 -2.72 11.32 11.19
N LEU A 106 -1.68 12.01 11.69
CA LEU A 106 -0.64 11.38 12.50
C LEU A 106 -1.19 10.92 13.86
N GLU A 107 -2.12 11.65 14.43
CA GLU A 107 -2.79 11.32 15.68
C GLU A 107 -3.59 10.01 15.57
N GLU A 108 -4.32 9.83 14.47
CA GLU A 108 -5.03 8.58 14.19
C GLU A 108 -4.05 7.42 14.00
N ALA A 109 -2.92 7.64 13.30
CA ALA A 109 -1.88 6.64 13.13
C ALA A 109 -1.27 6.23 14.48
N ASP A 110 -0.94 7.21 15.34
CA ASP A 110 -0.38 6.98 16.67
C ASP A 110 -1.36 6.22 17.58
N GLN A 111 -2.66 6.50 17.48
CA GLN A 111 -3.71 5.77 18.20
C GLN A 111 -3.78 4.30 17.78
N ALA A 112 -3.78 4.01 16.47
CA ALA A 112 -3.80 2.65 15.95
C ALA A 112 -2.56 1.85 16.38
N ILE A 113 -1.38 2.45 16.27
CA ILE A 113 -0.10 1.86 16.71
C ILE A 113 -0.12 1.59 18.22
N SER A 114 -0.55 2.56 19.03
CA SER A 114 -0.61 2.41 20.49
C SER A 114 -1.58 1.31 20.92
N ALA A 115 -2.76 1.24 20.28
CA ALA A 115 -3.76 0.22 20.58
C ALA A 115 -3.24 -1.19 20.32
N THR A 116 -2.63 -1.43 19.14
CA THR A 116 -2.10 -2.75 18.78
C THR A 116 -0.90 -3.16 19.62
N LYS A 117 0.00 -2.21 19.96
CA LYS A 117 1.10 -2.45 20.92
C LYS A 117 0.60 -2.80 22.31
N SER A 118 -0.41 -2.08 22.80
CA SER A 118 -0.99 -2.34 24.14
C SER A 118 -1.69 -3.68 24.21
N ALA A 119 -2.40 -4.06 23.14
CA ALA A 119 -3.06 -5.37 23.02
C ALA A 119 -2.08 -6.50 22.69
N LYS A 120 -0.84 -6.19 22.31
CA LYS A 120 0.20 -7.15 21.87
C LYS A 120 -0.24 -8.00 20.68
N VAL A 121 -0.97 -7.39 19.76
CA VAL A 121 -1.40 -8.04 18.52
C VAL A 121 -0.63 -7.49 17.31
N PRO A 122 -0.32 -8.33 16.29
CA PRO A 122 0.31 -7.88 15.07
C PRO A 122 -0.52 -6.83 14.34
N LEU A 123 0.17 -5.78 13.82
CA LEU A 123 -0.36 -4.82 12.86
C LEU A 123 0.56 -4.79 11.65
N GLN A 124 0.03 -5.15 10.47
CA GLN A 124 0.71 -5.05 9.20
C GLN A 124 -0.08 -4.15 8.25
N VAL A 125 0.60 -3.31 7.46
CA VAL A 125 -0.04 -2.39 6.53
C VAL A 125 0.18 -2.81 5.07
N GLY A 126 -0.80 -2.58 4.21
CA GLY A 126 -0.87 -3.05 2.83
C GLY A 126 0.03 -2.31 1.83
N PHE A 127 1.32 -2.17 2.10
CA PHE A 127 2.30 -1.69 1.11
C PHE A 127 2.84 -2.86 0.28
N ASN A 128 2.10 -3.21 -0.75
CA ASN A 128 2.29 -4.40 -1.57
C ASN A 128 3.62 -4.44 -2.34
N ARG A 129 4.26 -3.29 -2.62
CA ARG A 129 5.53 -3.23 -3.35
C ARG A 129 6.67 -3.91 -2.62
N ARG A 130 6.69 -3.90 -1.29
CA ARG A 130 7.71 -4.60 -0.49
C ARG A 130 7.69 -6.12 -0.71
N TRP A 131 6.60 -6.64 -1.31
CA TRP A 131 6.38 -8.05 -1.63
C TRP A 131 6.46 -8.35 -3.13
N ASP A 132 6.65 -7.35 -3.97
CA ASP A 132 7.00 -7.55 -5.38
C ASP A 132 8.41 -8.09 -5.48
N GLN A 133 8.62 -9.10 -6.31
CA GLN A 133 9.90 -9.80 -6.41
C GLN A 133 11.04 -8.85 -6.75
N SER A 134 10.85 -7.94 -7.70
CA SER A 134 11.92 -7.03 -8.13
C SER A 134 12.30 -6.02 -7.06
N PHE A 135 11.31 -5.49 -6.33
CA PHE A 135 11.55 -4.57 -5.21
C PHE A 135 12.19 -5.29 -4.02
N PHE A 136 11.73 -6.50 -3.71
CA PHE A 136 12.30 -7.33 -2.65
C PHE A 136 13.77 -7.69 -2.91
N GLU A 137 14.09 -8.13 -4.13
CA GLU A 137 15.47 -8.44 -4.53
C GLU A 137 16.35 -7.18 -4.58
N GLY A 138 15.80 -6.04 -5.06
CA GLY A 138 16.47 -4.74 -5.03
C GLY A 138 16.86 -4.33 -3.61
N ARG A 139 15.93 -4.47 -2.65
CA ARG A 139 16.20 -4.22 -1.24
C ARG A 139 17.28 -5.18 -0.69
N ALA A 140 17.19 -6.46 -0.99
CA ALA A 140 18.20 -7.42 -0.56
C ALA A 140 19.61 -7.10 -1.12
N ALA A 141 19.69 -6.57 -2.33
CA ALA A 141 20.97 -6.12 -2.91
C ALA A 141 21.53 -4.89 -2.18
N ILE A 142 20.66 -3.95 -1.76
CA ILE A 142 21.05 -2.79 -0.95
C ILE A 142 21.57 -3.25 0.42
N ASP A 143 20.81 -4.10 1.12
CA ASP A 143 21.19 -4.64 2.44
C ASP A 143 22.51 -5.43 2.41
N ALA A 144 22.78 -6.11 1.29
CA ALA A 144 24.05 -6.81 1.04
C ALA A 144 25.20 -5.85 0.67
N GLY A 145 24.98 -4.53 0.64
CA GLY A 145 26.00 -3.52 0.31
C GLY A 145 26.45 -3.50 -1.14
N LYS A 146 25.72 -4.18 -2.08
CA LYS A 146 26.15 -4.34 -3.47
C LYS A 146 26.26 -3.04 -4.25
N ILE A 147 25.54 -2.00 -3.83
CA ILE A 147 25.57 -0.68 -4.48
C ILE A 147 26.36 0.37 -3.70
N GLY A 148 26.96 -0.01 -2.57
CA GLY A 148 27.65 0.94 -1.69
C GLY A 148 26.70 1.87 -0.95
N SER A 149 27.12 3.11 -0.67
CA SER A 149 26.31 4.12 0.01
C SER A 149 25.24 4.68 -0.93
N VAL A 150 24.00 4.69 -0.49
CA VAL A 150 22.87 5.26 -1.24
C VAL A 150 23.07 6.76 -1.46
N GLN A 151 22.88 7.23 -2.69
CA GLN A 151 23.06 8.62 -3.10
C GLN A 151 21.78 9.22 -3.69
N LEU A 152 21.14 8.51 -4.63
CA LEU A 152 19.93 8.97 -5.30
C LEU A 152 18.91 7.83 -5.36
N LEU A 153 17.65 8.14 -5.03
CA LEU A 153 16.54 7.21 -5.14
C LEU A 153 15.46 7.80 -6.06
N ARG A 154 14.79 6.94 -6.80
CA ARG A 154 13.62 7.32 -7.59
C ARG A 154 12.54 6.28 -7.44
N SER A 155 11.29 6.72 -7.32
CA SER A 155 10.10 5.88 -7.39
C SER A 155 9.03 6.59 -8.20
N LEU A 156 8.33 5.85 -9.05
CA LEU A 156 7.28 6.43 -9.88
C LEU A 156 6.05 5.53 -9.94
N THR A 157 4.89 6.18 -10.02
CA THR A 157 3.58 5.55 -10.21
C THR A 157 2.81 6.29 -11.30
N ARG A 158 2.50 5.61 -12.39
CA ARG A 158 1.63 6.13 -13.43
C ARG A 158 0.47 5.18 -13.63
N ASP A 159 -0.72 5.65 -13.28
CA ASP A 159 -1.95 4.89 -13.44
C ASP A 159 -2.38 4.85 -14.92
N PRO A 160 -2.98 3.74 -15.39
CA PRO A 160 -3.33 3.59 -16.79
C PRO A 160 -4.43 4.59 -17.20
N GLY A 161 -4.13 5.31 -18.27
CA GLY A 161 -5.11 6.19 -18.91
C GLY A 161 -6.06 5.48 -19.88
N PRO A 162 -7.10 6.19 -20.38
CA PRO A 162 -7.44 7.55 -19.96
C PRO A 162 -8.01 7.59 -18.53
N TYR A 163 -7.87 8.73 -17.83
CA TYR A 163 -8.42 8.87 -16.48
C TYR A 163 -9.93 8.63 -16.49
N GLY A 164 -10.33 7.53 -15.84
CA GLY A 164 -11.74 7.08 -15.80
C GLY A 164 -12.49 7.47 -14.52
N GLY A 165 -11.81 8.13 -13.58
CA GLY A 165 -12.42 8.61 -12.34
C GLY A 165 -13.34 9.82 -12.55
N ASN A 166 -14.15 10.13 -11.53
CA ASN A 166 -14.88 11.38 -11.44
C ASN A 166 -14.14 12.33 -10.50
N PRO A 167 -13.46 13.40 -11.01
CA PRO A 167 -12.70 14.33 -10.18
C PRO A 167 -13.54 14.98 -9.08
N GLU A 168 -14.84 15.20 -9.28
CA GLU A 168 -15.71 15.79 -8.26
C GLU A 168 -15.97 14.87 -7.06
N LYS A 169 -15.81 13.55 -7.25
CA LYS A 169 -15.95 12.54 -6.19
C LYS A 169 -14.63 12.03 -5.66
N THR A 170 -13.53 12.45 -6.27
CA THR A 170 -12.19 12.06 -5.83
C THR A 170 -11.79 12.95 -4.64
N PRO A 171 -11.38 12.37 -3.50
CA PRO A 171 -10.92 13.14 -2.37
C PRO A 171 -9.76 14.06 -2.76
N LEU A 172 -9.71 15.26 -2.17
CA LEU A 172 -8.57 16.16 -2.36
C LEU A 172 -7.26 15.47 -1.95
N TRP A 173 -6.20 15.76 -2.68
CA TRP A 173 -4.86 15.23 -2.40
C TRP A 173 -4.72 13.71 -2.56
N THR A 174 -5.69 13.05 -3.24
CA THR A 174 -5.64 11.60 -3.53
C THR A 174 -4.29 11.20 -4.13
N ILE A 175 -3.68 12.05 -4.95
CA ILE A 175 -2.37 11.79 -5.54
C ILE A 175 -1.28 11.52 -4.49
N PHE A 176 -1.34 12.18 -3.30
CA PHE A 176 -0.40 11.95 -2.21
C PHE A 176 -0.85 10.84 -1.27
N TYR A 177 -2.13 10.81 -0.87
CA TYR A 177 -2.63 9.87 0.13
C TYR A 177 -2.93 8.47 -0.40
N GLU A 178 -3.28 8.34 -1.69
CA GLU A 178 -3.67 7.05 -2.25
C GLU A 178 -2.64 6.48 -3.24
N THR A 179 -1.92 7.35 -3.96
CA THR A 179 -0.97 6.94 -5.00
C THR A 179 0.46 7.05 -4.51
N LEU A 180 0.97 8.26 -4.29
CA LEU A 180 2.37 8.48 -3.89
C LEU A 180 2.73 7.98 -2.50
N ILE A 181 1.75 7.66 -1.65
CA ILE A 181 2.04 7.04 -0.35
C ILE A 181 2.78 5.70 -0.51
N HIS A 182 2.54 4.96 -1.59
CA HIS A 182 3.30 3.77 -1.95
C HIS A 182 4.76 4.10 -2.29
N ASP A 183 4.97 5.20 -3.02
CA ASP A 183 6.31 5.66 -3.38
C ASP A 183 7.06 6.17 -2.17
N PHE A 184 6.39 6.87 -1.26
CA PHE A 184 7.00 7.33 -0.01
C PHE A 184 7.42 6.14 0.86
N ASP A 185 6.55 5.16 1.08
CA ASP A 185 6.91 3.92 1.77
C ASP A 185 8.12 3.22 1.10
N THR A 186 8.08 3.10 -0.23
CA THR A 186 9.16 2.47 -1.00
C THR A 186 10.49 3.19 -0.81
N LEU A 187 10.52 4.52 -0.93
CA LEU A 187 11.75 5.32 -0.82
C LEU A 187 12.32 5.29 0.61
N LEU A 188 11.46 5.35 1.63
CA LEU A 188 11.87 5.21 3.02
C LEU A 188 12.43 3.80 3.29
N TRP A 189 11.76 2.78 2.81
CA TRP A 189 12.20 1.38 2.97
C TRP A 189 13.52 1.09 2.25
N LEU A 190 13.74 1.63 1.04
CA LEU A 190 14.99 1.42 0.28
C LEU A 190 16.18 2.24 0.80
N ASN A 191 15.97 3.11 1.80
CA ASN A 191 17.01 3.88 2.49
C ASN A 191 16.93 3.68 4.02
N PRO A 192 17.13 2.46 4.52
CA PRO A 192 16.70 2.03 5.87
C PRO A 192 17.40 2.72 7.02
N THR A 193 18.57 3.30 6.77
CA THR A 193 19.40 3.94 7.82
C THR A 193 19.24 5.46 7.85
N ALA A 194 18.39 6.01 6.99
CA ALA A 194 18.22 7.45 6.84
C ALA A 194 16.80 7.88 7.12
N LYS A 195 16.65 9.10 7.65
CA LYS A 195 15.38 9.75 7.90
C LYS A 195 15.15 10.90 6.91
N PRO A 196 13.93 11.07 6.40
CA PRO A 196 13.62 12.22 5.58
C PRO A 196 13.63 13.49 6.44
N VAL A 197 14.28 14.56 5.96
CA VAL A 197 14.43 15.83 6.69
C VAL A 197 13.78 17.00 5.97
N GLU A 198 13.66 16.94 4.64
CA GLU A 198 13.05 18.00 3.84
C GLU A 198 12.18 17.40 2.72
N VAL A 199 11.04 18.02 2.46
CA VAL A 199 10.14 17.67 1.36
C VAL A 199 9.78 18.91 0.56
N THR A 200 9.88 18.82 -0.77
CA THR A 200 9.34 19.82 -1.70
C THR A 200 8.46 19.09 -2.72
N ALA A 201 7.23 19.56 -2.89
CA ALA A 201 6.28 18.99 -3.82
C ALA A 201 5.72 20.03 -4.79
N ILE A 202 5.54 19.61 -6.04
CA ILE A 202 4.83 20.36 -7.08
C ILE A 202 3.75 19.42 -7.62
N ALA A 203 2.52 19.90 -7.70
CA ALA A 203 1.39 19.15 -8.23
C ALA A 203 0.43 20.04 -9.00
N ASP A 204 -0.19 19.50 -10.04
CA ASP A 204 -1.14 20.22 -10.88
C ASP A 204 -2.14 19.26 -11.54
N ALA A 205 -3.19 19.81 -12.15
CA ALA A 205 -4.19 19.11 -12.94
C ALA A 205 -3.84 19.17 -14.44
N LEU A 206 -2.86 18.38 -14.89
CA LEU A 206 -2.38 18.40 -16.28
C LEU A 206 -3.17 17.44 -17.18
N VAL A 207 -3.75 16.39 -16.62
CA VAL A 207 -4.63 15.44 -17.32
C VAL A 207 -6.05 15.98 -17.40
N ARG A 208 -6.51 16.63 -16.33
CA ARG A 208 -7.85 17.24 -16.23
C ARG A 208 -7.76 18.72 -15.81
N PRO A 209 -7.22 19.60 -16.69
CA PRO A 209 -7.06 21.02 -16.37
C PRO A 209 -8.38 21.75 -16.09
N ASP A 210 -9.52 21.19 -16.56
CA ASP A 210 -10.86 21.64 -16.25
C ASP A 210 -11.26 21.50 -14.77
N PHE A 211 -10.43 20.80 -13.96
CA PHE A 211 -10.62 20.62 -12.53
C PHE A 211 -9.53 21.26 -11.66
N ALA A 212 -8.59 22.00 -12.24
CA ALA A 212 -7.54 22.67 -11.50
C ALA A 212 -8.08 23.60 -10.40
N ASP A 213 -9.06 24.44 -10.75
CA ASP A 213 -9.70 25.37 -9.82
C ASP A 213 -10.48 24.67 -8.68
N LYS A 214 -10.74 23.36 -8.79
CA LYS A 214 -11.41 22.58 -7.76
C LYS A 214 -10.42 21.86 -6.82
N GLY A 215 -9.12 22.14 -6.96
CA GLY A 215 -8.07 21.52 -6.14
C GLY A 215 -7.78 20.06 -6.47
N PHE A 216 -8.19 19.58 -7.66
CA PHE A 216 -7.82 18.25 -8.15
C PHE A 216 -6.40 18.29 -8.71
N HIS A 217 -5.58 17.33 -8.29
CA HIS A 217 -4.22 17.13 -8.80
C HIS A 217 -4.08 15.71 -9.36
N ASP A 218 -3.58 15.61 -10.58
CA ASP A 218 -3.40 14.34 -11.30
C ASP A 218 -1.96 14.08 -11.73
N THR A 219 -1.09 15.06 -11.54
CA THR A 219 0.34 15.00 -11.84
C THR A 219 1.11 15.62 -10.70
N ALA A 220 2.12 14.93 -10.18
CA ALA A 220 2.95 15.42 -9.09
C ALA A 220 4.41 14.96 -9.20
N VAL A 221 5.33 15.82 -8.75
CA VAL A 221 6.74 15.50 -8.52
C VAL A 221 7.10 15.95 -7.10
N VAL A 222 7.78 15.07 -6.36
CA VAL A 222 8.20 15.30 -4.99
C VAL A 222 9.69 15.02 -4.87
N THR A 223 10.42 15.92 -4.22
CA THR A 223 11.81 15.70 -3.80
C THR A 223 11.88 15.53 -2.29
N ILE A 224 12.67 14.58 -1.82
CA ILE A 224 12.90 14.29 -0.41
C ILE A 224 14.41 14.31 -0.17
N ARG A 225 14.87 15.10 0.81
CA ARG A 225 16.25 15.03 1.32
C ARG A 225 16.27 14.18 2.57
N PHE A 226 17.31 13.36 2.71
CA PHE A 226 17.55 12.53 3.88
C PHE A 226 18.72 13.07 4.73
N ASP A 227 18.75 12.69 6.01
CA ASP A 227 19.77 13.09 6.96
C ASP A 227 21.18 12.54 6.63
N ASN A 228 21.27 11.44 5.88
CA ASN A 228 22.53 10.91 5.34
C ASN A 228 23.03 11.66 4.08
N GLY A 229 22.31 12.72 3.64
CA GLY A 229 22.63 13.52 2.47
C GLY A 229 22.07 12.99 1.15
N SER A 230 21.51 11.78 1.10
CA SER A 230 20.89 11.24 -0.10
C SER A 230 19.62 12.01 -0.48
N ILE A 231 19.25 11.94 -1.76
CA ILE A 231 18.10 12.64 -2.32
C ILE A 231 17.18 11.61 -2.98
N ALA A 232 15.87 11.75 -2.78
CA ALA A 232 14.89 10.95 -3.48
C ALA A 232 13.93 11.80 -4.33
N VAL A 233 13.41 11.20 -5.41
CA VAL A 233 12.36 11.74 -6.25
C VAL A 233 11.21 10.74 -6.33
N ALA A 234 10.00 11.23 -6.05
CA ALA A 234 8.77 10.49 -6.33
C ALA A 234 7.94 11.23 -7.38
N GLU A 235 7.36 10.51 -8.35
CA GLU A 235 6.50 11.10 -9.36
C GLU A 235 5.23 10.28 -9.59
N ALA A 236 4.10 10.96 -9.85
CA ALA A 236 2.85 10.32 -10.21
C ALA A 236 2.12 11.03 -11.34
N ASN A 237 1.39 10.25 -12.15
CA ASN A 237 0.47 10.75 -13.15
C ASN A 237 -0.70 9.76 -13.36
N PHE A 238 -1.93 10.27 -13.55
CA PHE A 238 -3.13 9.44 -13.69
C PHE A 238 -3.51 9.12 -15.14
N CYS A 239 -2.57 9.20 -16.09
CA CYS A 239 -2.89 8.96 -17.51
C CYS A 239 -1.75 8.34 -18.33
N ALA A 240 -1.18 7.25 -17.85
CA ALA A 240 -0.27 6.44 -18.67
C ALA A 240 -1.07 5.62 -19.69
N MET A 241 -1.19 6.11 -20.91
CA MET A 241 -1.99 5.47 -21.97
C MET A 241 -1.52 4.05 -22.31
N TYR A 242 -0.27 3.73 -22.03
CA TYR A 242 0.36 2.43 -22.30
C TYR A 242 0.13 1.39 -21.17
N GLY A 243 -0.46 1.76 -20.04
CA GLY A 243 -0.74 0.84 -18.90
C GLY A 243 -0.11 1.29 -17.60
N TYR A 244 -0.20 0.46 -16.56
CA TYR A 244 0.48 0.70 -15.28
C TYR A 244 1.98 0.79 -15.50
N ASP A 245 2.59 1.83 -14.92
CA ASP A 245 4.03 2.04 -14.92
C ASP A 245 4.50 2.33 -13.49
N ILE A 246 5.02 1.30 -12.82
CA ILE A 246 5.49 1.38 -11.44
C ILE A 246 6.92 0.88 -11.41
N ARG A 247 7.86 1.79 -11.14
CA ARG A 247 9.29 1.50 -11.16
C ARG A 247 10.01 2.19 -10.00
N GLY A 248 11.13 1.59 -9.58
CA GLY A 248 12.07 2.16 -8.62
C GLY A 248 13.50 2.07 -9.12
N GLU A 249 14.34 2.99 -8.66
CA GLU A 249 15.78 3.02 -8.92
C GLU A 249 16.49 3.49 -7.66
N VAL A 250 17.59 2.83 -7.30
CA VAL A 250 18.50 3.30 -6.26
C VAL A 250 19.93 3.29 -6.79
N PHE A 251 20.51 4.48 -6.89
CA PHE A 251 21.89 4.70 -7.30
C PHE A 251 22.77 4.92 -6.06
N GLY A 252 23.83 4.17 -5.96
CA GLY A 252 24.80 4.24 -4.87
C GLY A 252 26.23 4.43 -5.36
N SER A 253 27.16 4.58 -4.44
CA SER A 253 28.58 4.84 -4.73
C SER A 253 29.30 3.69 -5.46
N GLY A 254 28.75 2.47 -5.44
CA GLY A 254 29.33 1.27 -6.03
C GLY A 254 28.47 0.62 -7.11
N GLY A 255 27.29 1.15 -7.40
CA GLY A 255 26.39 0.58 -8.40
C GLY A 255 24.97 1.10 -8.30
N MET A 256 24.07 0.44 -9.01
CA MET A 256 22.66 0.82 -9.09
C MET A 256 21.76 -0.43 -9.14
N VAL A 257 20.57 -0.33 -8.57
CA VAL A 257 19.48 -1.29 -8.78
C VAL A 257 18.29 -0.60 -9.42
N MET A 258 17.66 -1.29 -10.38
CA MET A 258 16.39 -0.90 -10.98
C MET A 258 15.34 -1.95 -10.66
N MET A 259 14.11 -1.52 -10.35
CA MET A 259 13.01 -2.36 -9.91
C MET A 259 11.74 -2.00 -10.65
N GLY A 260 10.88 -2.99 -10.87
CA GLY A 260 9.64 -2.82 -11.62
C GLY A 260 9.83 -2.85 -13.14
N ASP A 261 8.75 -3.15 -13.85
CA ASP A 261 8.68 -3.16 -15.31
C ASP A 261 7.26 -2.76 -15.74
N VAL A 262 7.14 -2.11 -16.87
CA VAL A 262 5.85 -1.81 -17.51
C VAL A 262 5.23 -3.05 -18.15
N ARG A 263 6.04 -4.06 -18.47
CA ARG A 263 5.61 -5.29 -19.14
C ARG A 263 4.85 -6.18 -18.14
N ARG A 264 3.76 -6.75 -18.61
CA ARG A 264 3.00 -7.75 -17.86
C ARG A 264 3.73 -9.09 -17.79
N SER A 265 4.45 -9.44 -18.85
CA SER A 265 5.18 -10.69 -18.97
C SER A 265 6.43 -10.52 -19.82
N SER A 266 7.23 -11.56 -19.94
CA SER A 266 8.39 -11.60 -20.86
C SER A 266 7.99 -11.76 -22.34
N MET A 267 6.69 -11.88 -22.68
CA MET A 267 6.23 -12.00 -24.06
C MET A 267 6.50 -10.72 -24.83
N THR A 268 7.06 -10.86 -26.02
CA THR A 268 7.26 -9.79 -26.98
C THR A 268 6.67 -10.23 -28.33
N LEU A 269 5.76 -9.42 -28.87
CA LEU A 269 5.17 -9.64 -30.18
C LEU A 269 6.03 -8.96 -31.26
N TYR A 270 6.41 -9.73 -32.26
CA TYR A 270 7.07 -9.25 -33.47
C TYR A 270 6.10 -9.43 -34.63
N ASP A 271 5.60 -8.37 -35.21
CA ASP A 271 4.71 -8.40 -36.38
C ASP A 271 5.09 -7.34 -37.44
N LYS A 272 4.24 -7.17 -38.45
CA LYS A 272 4.46 -6.17 -39.50
C LYS A 272 4.44 -4.71 -39.03
N ASN A 273 3.94 -4.42 -37.82
CA ASN A 273 3.91 -3.10 -37.21
C ASN A 273 5.15 -2.81 -36.35
N GLY A 274 6.00 -3.83 -36.11
CA GLY A 274 7.22 -3.72 -35.31
C GLY A 274 7.22 -4.63 -34.10
N VAL A 275 7.71 -4.10 -32.97
CA VAL A 275 7.87 -4.82 -31.70
C VAL A 275 6.96 -4.22 -30.65
N SER A 276 6.20 -5.04 -29.96
CA SER A 276 5.30 -4.62 -28.86
C SER A 276 5.32 -5.58 -27.69
N ASN A 277 4.94 -5.09 -26.51
CA ASN A 277 4.83 -5.85 -25.27
C ASN A 277 3.42 -5.69 -24.68
N ASP A 278 3.02 -6.69 -23.91
CA ASP A 278 1.78 -6.64 -23.12
C ASP A 278 2.00 -5.84 -21.84
N THR A 279 1.00 -5.05 -21.43
CA THR A 279 1.05 -4.20 -20.22
C THR A 279 -0.18 -4.44 -19.33
N CYS A 280 -0.05 -4.18 -18.02
CA CYS A 280 -1.16 -4.29 -17.09
C CYS A 280 -2.06 -3.04 -17.13
N ARG A 281 -3.38 -3.26 -16.97
CA ARG A 281 -4.39 -2.20 -16.85
C ARG A 281 -5.00 -2.12 -15.45
N ARG A 282 -4.70 -3.08 -14.58
CA ARG A 282 -5.18 -3.13 -13.20
C ARG A 282 -4.02 -3.45 -12.26
N ASP A 283 -4.00 -2.79 -11.13
CA ASP A 283 -3.05 -3.00 -10.04
C ASP A 283 -3.06 -4.46 -9.54
N THR A 284 -4.25 -5.05 -9.42
CA THR A 284 -4.42 -6.44 -8.99
C THR A 284 -3.82 -7.47 -9.96
N ASP A 285 -3.76 -7.14 -11.26
CA ASP A 285 -3.10 -8.00 -12.26
C ASP A 285 -1.57 -7.79 -12.22
N HIS A 286 -1.14 -6.55 -11.97
CA HIS A 286 0.29 -6.20 -11.90
C HIS A 286 0.96 -6.79 -10.66
N PHE A 287 0.31 -6.69 -9.50
CA PHE A 287 0.86 -7.10 -8.20
C PHE A 287 0.19 -8.33 -7.59
N VAL A 288 -0.40 -9.22 -8.37
CA VAL A 288 -1.11 -10.41 -7.85
C VAL A 288 -0.26 -11.22 -6.85
N HIS A 289 1.02 -11.40 -7.15
CA HIS A 289 1.95 -12.12 -6.27
C HIS A 289 2.26 -11.32 -5.00
N GLY A 290 2.53 -10.03 -5.12
CA GLY A 290 2.79 -9.15 -3.98
C GLY A 290 1.59 -9.08 -3.02
N TYR A 291 0.38 -8.91 -3.56
CA TYR A 291 -0.85 -8.93 -2.76
C TYR A 291 -1.08 -10.27 -2.04
N THR A 292 -0.74 -11.40 -2.67
CA THR A 292 -0.86 -12.71 -2.03
C THR A 292 0.22 -12.89 -0.96
N ALA A 293 1.46 -12.53 -1.25
CA ALA A 293 2.59 -12.69 -0.35
C ALA A 293 2.46 -11.84 0.92
N GLN A 294 1.93 -10.61 0.83
CA GLN A 294 1.70 -9.78 2.02
C GLN A 294 0.70 -10.43 3.00
N LEU A 295 -0.35 -11.09 2.49
CA LEU A 295 -1.33 -11.78 3.33
C LEU A 295 -0.76 -13.08 3.92
N ALA A 296 0.09 -13.79 3.17
CA ALA A 296 0.82 -14.94 3.70
C ALA A 296 1.74 -14.53 4.85
N SER A 297 2.46 -13.40 4.70
CA SER A 297 3.29 -12.81 5.76
C SER A 297 2.45 -12.39 6.98
N PHE A 298 1.27 -11.83 6.76
CA PHE A 298 0.37 -11.48 7.86
C PHE A 298 -0.11 -12.72 8.62
N ALA A 299 -0.49 -13.80 7.92
CA ALA A 299 -0.83 -15.08 8.57
C ALA A 299 0.35 -15.64 9.38
N GLU A 300 1.59 -15.50 8.88
CA GLU A 300 2.79 -15.88 9.64
C GLU A 300 3.01 -14.97 10.85
N ALA A 301 2.77 -13.67 10.73
CA ALA A 301 2.85 -12.74 11.86
C ALA A 301 1.88 -13.09 12.99
N ILE A 302 0.69 -13.58 12.68
CA ILE A 302 -0.27 -14.08 13.67
C ILE A 302 0.28 -15.31 14.41
N ARG A 303 0.93 -16.24 13.69
CA ARG A 303 1.51 -17.46 14.27
C ARG A 303 2.72 -17.19 15.16
N THR A 304 3.56 -16.27 14.74
CA THR A 304 4.87 -16.02 15.38
C THR A 304 4.85 -14.85 16.37
N GLY A 305 3.83 -14.00 16.30
CA GLY A 305 3.78 -12.73 17.02
C GLY A 305 4.72 -11.65 16.44
N THR A 306 5.38 -11.90 15.30
CA THR A 306 6.40 -11.00 14.72
C THR A 306 6.00 -10.56 13.31
N VAL A 307 5.86 -9.25 13.13
CA VAL A 307 5.61 -8.64 11.80
C VAL A 307 6.94 -8.47 11.07
N THR A 308 7.05 -9.06 9.89
CA THR A 308 8.21 -8.92 8.98
C THR A 308 7.92 -7.99 7.81
N GLY A 309 6.65 -7.64 7.61
CA GLY A 309 6.16 -6.71 6.59
C GLY A 309 6.12 -5.25 7.06
N PRO A 310 5.49 -4.37 6.26
CA PRO A 310 5.29 -2.97 6.63
C PRO A 310 4.51 -2.83 7.93
N THR A 311 5.05 -2.07 8.86
CA THR A 311 4.49 -1.82 10.19
C THR A 311 3.57 -0.60 10.22
N GLY A 312 2.90 -0.36 11.35
CA GLY A 312 2.18 0.89 11.58
C GLY A 312 3.10 2.11 11.58
N GLU A 313 4.33 1.97 12.09
CA GLU A 313 5.34 3.03 12.05
C GLU A 313 5.79 3.38 10.62
N ASP A 314 5.97 2.38 9.77
CA ASP A 314 6.25 2.62 8.34
C ASP A 314 5.11 3.42 7.69
N ALA A 315 3.87 3.05 7.96
CA ALA A 315 2.70 3.74 7.43
C ALA A 315 2.57 5.17 7.95
N ARG A 316 2.86 5.39 9.24
CA ARG A 316 2.91 6.72 9.84
C ARG A 316 3.96 7.62 9.18
N ASN A 317 5.14 7.07 8.92
CA ASN A 317 6.23 7.80 8.29
C ASN A 317 5.89 8.17 6.83
N ALA A 318 5.32 7.24 6.07
CA ALA A 318 4.85 7.52 4.70
C ALA A 318 3.73 8.58 4.69
N LEU A 319 2.81 8.53 5.66
CA LEU A 319 1.75 9.54 5.83
C LEU A 319 2.33 10.90 6.18
N ALA A 320 3.35 10.99 7.03
CA ALA A 320 3.99 12.26 7.36
C ALA A 320 4.62 12.95 6.14
N VAL A 321 5.23 12.17 5.23
CA VAL A 321 5.71 12.69 3.95
C VAL A 321 4.55 13.18 3.08
N ALA A 322 3.44 12.42 3.01
CA ALA A 322 2.25 12.84 2.26
C ALA A 322 1.65 14.15 2.77
N LEU A 323 1.52 14.32 4.08
CA LEU A 323 1.06 15.55 4.73
C LEU A 323 2.00 16.74 4.44
N ALA A 324 3.32 16.51 4.49
CA ALA A 324 4.30 17.52 4.12
C ALA A 324 4.20 17.92 2.64
N CYS A 325 3.89 16.99 1.74
CA CYS A 325 3.65 17.31 0.33
C CYS A 325 2.44 18.23 0.15
N VAL A 326 1.32 17.96 0.84
CA VAL A 326 0.14 18.83 0.83
C VAL A 326 0.51 20.24 1.28
N THR A 327 1.22 20.36 2.41
CA THR A 327 1.67 21.66 2.92
C THR A 327 2.63 22.34 1.94
N SER A 328 3.57 21.58 1.33
CA SER A 328 4.53 22.14 0.37
C SER A 328 3.85 22.72 -0.87
N VAL A 329 2.86 22.02 -1.43
CA VAL A 329 2.09 22.54 -2.59
C VAL A 329 1.26 23.75 -2.19
N THR A 330 0.58 23.69 -1.03
CA THR A 330 -0.31 24.78 -0.57
C THR A 330 0.46 26.06 -0.24
N GLU A 331 1.63 25.93 0.39
CA GLU A 331 2.44 27.07 0.83
C GLU A 331 3.56 27.45 -0.16
N CYS A 332 3.71 26.69 -1.27
CA CYS A 332 4.75 26.90 -2.28
C CYS A 332 6.17 26.99 -1.70
N ARG A 333 6.50 26.13 -0.74
CA ARG A 333 7.81 26.09 -0.08
C ARG A 333 8.25 24.67 0.31
N THR A 334 9.54 24.54 0.58
CA THR A 334 10.10 23.32 1.22
C THR A 334 9.61 23.21 2.67
N ILE A 335 9.23 21.99 3.06
CA ILE A 335 8.78 21.65 4.41
C ILE A 335 9.90 20.88 5.12
N GLN A 336 10.25 21.32 6.33
CA GLN A 336 11.15 20.60 7.21
C GLN A 336 10.37 19.52 7.96
N LEU A 337 10.86 18.28 7.92
CA LEU A 337 10.31 17.18 8.69
C LEU A 337 11.08 17.06 10.01
N SER A 338 10.40 17.30 11.12
CA SER A 338 10.94 17.12 12.46
C SER A 338 10.21 15.98 13.17
N GLY A 339 10.95 15.03 13.72
CA GLY A 339 10.39 14.00 14.60
C GLY A 339 9.88 12.72 13.91
N LEU A 340 10.42 12.37 12.73
CA LEU A 340 10.24 11.04 12.11
C LEU A 340 11.34 10.07 12.57
#